data_3a4139fb5d7185a5dd63772e738bc96d
#
_entry.id   3a4139fb5d7185a5dd63772e738bc96d
#
_cell.length_a   1.000
_cell.length_b   1.000
_cell.length_c   1.000
_cell.angle_alpha   90.00
_cell.angle_beta   90.00
_cell.angle_gamma   90.00
#
_symmetry.space_group_name_H-M   'P 1'
#
loop_
_entity.id
_entity.type
_entity.pdbx_description
1 polymer ?
#
loop_
_entity_poly.entity_id
_entity_poly.type
_entity_poly.pdbx_seq_one_letter_code
_entity_poly.pdbx_strand_id
1 'polypeptide(L)'
;MNTRIRLSLAALALSAAFGVQAAEFTQVQADKTAVTFTSKQMGVPVEGRFRKAAATIAFDPAKPARASAKLDIDLASVDAGSPDANNEVVGKAWFNLKAFPTASFVSSAVKALGGDRYEVVGKLTIKGKSQDVTAPFTFRQEAGNGVFDGGFVLKRLDFAIGDGAWSDVGTVANEVNVRFHVVAAPAAAASSTKAKTK
;
A
#
# COMPACT_ATOMS: atom_id res chain seq x y z
N MET A 1 -63.63 -51.78 -8.51
CA MET A 1 -62.19 -51.83 -8.10
C MET A 1 -61.50 -50.62 -8.69
N ASN A 2 -61.36 -49.50 -7.92
CA ASN A 2 -60.89 -48.25 -8.44
C ASN A 2 -59.51 -47.96 -7.78
N THR A 3 -58.44 -48.18 -8.51
CA THR A 3 -57.07 -47.90 -8.07
C THR A 3 -56.75 -46.44 -8.37
N ARG A 4 -56.61 -45.60 -7.32
CA ARG A 4 -56.14 -44.17 -7.43
C ARG A 4 -54.68 -44.14 -7.36
N ILE A 5 -54.01 -43.80 -8.46
CA ILE A 5 -52.58 -43.53 -8.54
C ILE A 5 -52.37 -42.09 -8.00
N ARG A 6 -51.63 -41.97 -6.88
CA ARG A 6 -51.15 -40.68 -6.34
C ARG A 6 -49.80 -40.35 -6.96
N LEU A 7 -49.76 -39.35 -7.84
CA LEU A 7 -48.53 -38.76 -8.31
C LEU A 7 -47.98 -37.81 -7.23
N SER A 8 -46.86 -38.15 -6.63
CA SER A 8 -46.13 -37.26 -5.72
C SER A 8 -45.18 -36.39 -6.56
N LEU A 9 -45.46 -35.09 -6.65
CA LEU A 9 -44.55 -34.09 -7.23
C LEU A 9 -43.47 -33.80 -6.20
N ALA A 10 -42.22 -34.25 -6.43
CA ALA A 10 -41.05 -33.83 -5.68
C ALA A 10 -40.56 -32.53 -6.29
N ALA A 11 -40.76 -31.40 -5.58
CA ALA A 11 -40.20 -30.11 -5.94
C ALA A 11 -38.71 -30.06 -5.54
N LEU A 12 -37.84 -30.12 -6.54
CA LEU A 12 -36.40 -29.97 -6.35
C LEU A 12 -36.10 -28.48 -6.19
N ALA A 13 -35.90 -28.00 -4.94
CA ALA A 13 -35.47 -26.66 -4.64
C ALA A 13 -33.97 -26.51 -4.99
N LEU A 14 -33.69 -25.87 -6.12
CA LEU A 14 -32.35 -25.54 -6.55
C LEU A 14 -31.86 -24.30 -5.73
N SER A 15 -31.15 -24.55 -4.64
CA SER A 15 -30.50 -23.50 -3.84
C SER A 15 -29.34 -22.91 -4.64
N ALA A 16 -29.55 -21.78 -5.29
CA ALA A 16 -28.45 -20.99 -5.87
C ALA A 16 -27.59 -20.45 -4.73
N ALA A 17 -26.45 -21.09 -4.43
CA ALA A 17 -25.43 -20.57 -3.56
C ALA A 17 -24.78 -19.38 -4.31
N PHE A 18 -25.22 -18.17 -3.98
CA PHE A 18 -24.46 -16.97 -4.37
C PHE A 18 -23.14 -17.00 -3.59
N GLY A 19 -22.09 -17.46 -4.25
CA GLY A 19 -20.74 -17.34 -3.73
C GLY A 19 -20.45 -15.86 -3.54
N VAL A 20 -20.29 -15.43 -2.29
CA VAL A 20 -19.73 -14.12 -1.96
C VAL A 20 -18.30 -14.14 -2.48
N GLN A 21 -18.11 -13.59 -3.68
CA GLN A 21 -16.77 -13.41 -4.24
C GLN A 21 -16.13 -12.30 -3.43
N ALA A 22 -15.04 -12.63 -2.70
CA ALA A 22 -14.27 -11.64 -2.00
C ALA A 22 -13.82 -10.58 -3.02
N ALA A 23 -14.14 -9.31 -2.75
CA ALA A 23 -13.82 -8.24 -3.66
C ALA A 23 -12.31 -8.00 -3.65
N GLU A 24 -11.69 -7.98 -4.83
CA GLU A 24 -10.32 -7.54 -4.99
C GLU A 24 -10.26 -6.02 -4.97
N PHE A 25 -9.39 -5.45 -4.13
CA PHE A 25 -9.20 -4.01 -4.01
C PHE A 25 -8.08 -3.58 -4.94
N THR A 26 -8.40 -2.74 -5.94
CA THR A 26 -7.46 -2.34 -6.99
C THR A 26 -7.47 -0.83 -7.27
N GLN A 27 -8.57 -0.13 -6.96
CA GLN A 27 -8.73 1.28 -7.32
C GLN A 27 -8.28 2.18 -6.17
N VAL A 28 -6.98 2.53 -6.16
CA VAL A 28 -6.41 3.41 -5.14
C VAL A 28 -7.00 4.81 -5.24
N GLN A 29 -7.44 5.35 -4.11
CA GLN A 29 -7.94 6.72 -3.95
C GLN A 29 -6.76 7.61 -3.52
N ALA A 30 -6.16 8.32 -4.47
CA ALA A 30 -4.95 9.09 -4.24
C ALA A 30 -5.15 10.23 -3.23
N ASP A 31 -6.33 10.85 -3.20
CA ASP A 31 -6.73 11.91 -2.27
C ASP A 31 -6.86 11.43 -0.81
N LYS A 32 -7.02 10.12 -0.61
CA LYS A 32 -7.09 9.47 0.71
C LYS A 32 -5.86 8.65 1.05
N THR A 33 -4.83 8.70 0.20
CA THR A 33 -3.59 7.96 0.40
C THR A 33 -2.52 8.91 0.94
N ALA A 34 -1.81 8.49 1.98
CA ALA A 34 -0.77 9.30 2.61
C ALA A 34 0.49 8.47 2.88
N VAL A 35 1.64 9.10 2.69
CA VAL A 35 2.94 8.58 3.13
C VAL A 35 3.58 9.64 4.01
N THR A 36 3.83 9.28 5.28
CA THR A 36 4.43 10.16 6.28
C THR A 36 5.71 9.55 6.82
N PHE A 37 6.54 10.37 7.40
CA PHE A 37 7.75 9.91 8.07
C PHE A 37 8.02 10.72 9.33
N THR A 38 8.70 10.09 10.29
CA THR A 38 9.23 10.75 11.48
C THR A 38 10.71 10.42 11.56
N SER A 39 11.55 11.45 11.53
CA SER A 39 12.98 11.38 11.81
C SER A 39 13.28 12.01 13.17
N LYS A 40 14.56 11.97 13.61
CA LYS A 40 14.99 12.71 14.78
C LYS A 40 16.18 13.59 14.42
N GLN A 41 16.12 14.86 14.81
CA GLN A 41 17.22 15.80 14.69
C GLN A 41 17.66 16.24 16.09
N MET A 42 18.90 15.97 16.47
CA MET A 42 19.42 16.19 17.82
C MET A 42 18.49 15.63 18.92
N GLY A 43 17.93 14.43 18.67
CA GLY A 43 17.00 13.75 19.55
C GLY A 43 15.54 14.22 19.49
N VAL A 44 15.25 15.34 18.82
CA VAL A 44 13.89 15.89 18.67
C VAL A 44 13.19 15.25 17.47
N PRO A 45 11.97 14.70 17.63
CA PRO A 45 11.18 14.19 16.52
C PRO A 45 10.83 15.31 15.52
N VAL A 46 11.04 15.04 14.24
CA VAL A 46 10.64 15.88 13.11
C VAL A 46 9.73 15.07 12.22
N GLU A 47 8.52 15.54 12.05
CA GLU A 47 7.53 14.90 11.20
C GLU A 47 7.56 15.48 9.79
N GLY A 48 7.31 14.63 8.81
CA GLY A 48 7.19 15.04 7.42
C GLY A 48 6.27 14.12 6.65
N ARG A 49 6.03 14.50 5.40
CA ARG A 49 5.16 13.74 4.48
C ARG A 49 5.56 13.95 3.03
N PHE A 50 5.08 13.06 2.19
CA PHE A 50 5.08 13.26 0.74
C PHE A 50 3.65 13.56 0.29
N ARG A 51 3.47 14.68 -0.40
CA ARG A 51 2.14 15.15 -0.84
C ARG A 51 1.66 14.45 -2.11
N LYS A 52 2.57 13.79 -2.85
CA LYS A 52 2.26 13.07 -4.09
C LYS A 52 2.86 11.68 -4.05
N ALA A 53 1.98 10.69 -4.05
CA ALA A 53 2.30 9.29 -4.16
C ALA A 53 1.30 8.63 -5.11
N ALA A 54 1.80 7.80 -6.00
CA ALA A 54 0.98 6.98 -6.89
C ALA A 54 1.14 5.52 -6.47
N ALA A 55 0.03 4.89 -6.09
CA ALA A 55 0.03 3.49 -5.72
C ALA A 55 -0.82 2.66 -6.70
N THR A 56 -0.36 1.46 -6.97
CA THR A 56 -1.12 0.41 -7.65
C THR A 56 -1.13 -0.80 -6.76
N ILE A 57 -2.30 -1.32 -6.45
CA ILE A 57 -2.45 -2.51 -5.62
C ILE A 57 -3.42 -3.50 -6.28
N ALA A 58 -3.24 -4.77 -5.98
CA ALA A 58 -4.21 -5.82 -6.19
C ALA A 58 -4.23 -6.65 -4.90
N PHE A 59 -5.32 -6.58 -4.15
CA PHE A 59 -5.43 -7.25 -2.86
C PHE A 59 -6.79 -7.91 -2.68
N ASP A 60 -6.78 -9.24 -2.60
CA ASP A 60 -7.92 -10.07 -2.20
C ASP A 60 -7.61 -10.63 -0.80
N PRO A 61 -8.34 -10.26 0.25
CA PRO A 61 -8.08 -10.77 1.60
C PRO A 61 -8.24 -12.29 1.74
N ALA A 62 -8.98 -12.93 0.83
CA ALA A 62 -9.09 -14.40 0.77
C ALA A 62 -7.89 -15.06 0.09
N LYS A 63 -7.06 -14.31 -0.65
CA LYS A 63 -5.91 -14.81 -1.41
C LYS A 63 -4.68 -13.91 -1.26
N PRO A 64 -4.22 -13.60 -0.05
CA PRO A 64 -3.15 -12.62 0.19
C PRO A 64 -1.83 -12.97 -0.52
N ALA A 65 -1.56 -14.25 -0.74
CA ALA A 65 -0.35 -14.67 -1.47
C ALA A 65 -0.32 -14.25 -2.96
N ARG A 66 -1.45 -13.81 -3.53
CA ARG A 66 -1.54 -13.28 -4.89
C ARG A 66 -1.52 -11.76 -4.94
N ALA A 67 -1.50 -11.13 -3.76
CA ALA A 67 -1.51 -9.68 -3.67
C ALA A 67 -0.22 -9.07 -4.24
N SER A 68 -0.35 -7.89 -4.81
CA SER A 68 0.76 -7.08 -5.28
C SER A 68 0.56 -5.62 -4.93
N ALA A 69 1.67 -4.92 -4.73
CA ALA A 69 1.67 -3.49 -4.48
C ALA A 69 2.87 -2.83 -5.16
N LYS A 70 2.63 -1.70 -5.78
CA LYS A 70 3.65 -0.77 -6.27
C LYS A 70 3.33 0.61 -5.75
N LEU A 71 4.35 1.34 -5.28
CA LEU A 71 4.24 2.71 -4.83
C LEU A 71 5.37 3.53 -5.47
N ASP A 72 5.01 4.62 -6.14
CA ASP A 72 5.94 5.61 -6.66
C ASP A 72 5.68 6.94 -5.92
N ILE A 73 6.72 7.52 -5.34
CA ILE A 73 6.68 8.77 -4.58
C ILE A 73 7.41 9.86 -5.34
N ASP A 74 6.72 10.95 -5.64
CA ASP A 74 7.34 12.17 -6.17
C ASP A 74 8.14 12.85 -5.03
N LEU A 75 9.47 12.75 -5.07
CA LEU A 75 10.36 13.32 -4.04
C LEU A 75 10.33 14.86 -4.01
N ALA A 76 9.90 15.52 -5.10
CA ALA A 76 9.69 16.97 -5.10
C ALA A 76 8.50 17.39 -4.21
N SER A 77 7.62 16.45 -3.88
CA SER A 77 6.44 16.70 -3.04
C SER A 77 6.71 16.64 -1.54
N VAL A 78 7.96 16.50 -1.13
CA VAL A 78 8.35 16.40 0.28
C VAL A 78 7.95 17.65 1.05
N ASP A 79 7.42 17.42 2.25
CA ASP A 79 7.18 18.43 3.26
C ASP A 79 7.89 17.97 4.54
N ALA A 80 9.04 18.55 4.80
CA ALA A 80 9.92 18.23 5.93
C ALA A 80 9.73 19.22 7.10
N GLY A 81 8.59 19.91 7.14
CA GLY A 81 8.20 20.77 8.24
C GLY A 81 8.56 22.26 8.10
N SER A 82 9.47 22.62 7.20
CA SER A 82 9.78 24.01 6.90
C SER A 82 10.30 24.20 5.48
N PRO A 83 10.21 25.42 4.90
CA PRO A 83 10.77 25.70 3.57
C PRO A 83 12.26 25.41 3.47
N ASP A 84 13.04 25.75 4.50
CA ASP A 84 14.49 25.51 4.53
C ASP A 84 14.80 24.01 4.54
N ALA A 85 14.10 23.23 5.37
CA ALA A 85 14.23 21.78 5.38
C ALA A 85 13.83 21.17 4.04
N ASN A 86 12.74 21.65 3.41
CA ASN A 86 12.30 21.19 2.09
C ASN A 86 13.38 21.45 1.01
N ASN A 87 14.03 22.63 1.04
CA ASN A 87 15.11 22.97 0.12
C ASN A 87 16.35 22.12 0.35
N GLU A 88 16.68 21.83 1.62
CA GLU A 88 17.85 21.02 1.97
C GLU A 88 17.67 19.55 1.53
N VAL A 89 16.52 18.93 1.84
CA VAL A 89 16.32 17.50 1.59
C VAL A 89 16.23 17.13 0.10
N VAL A 90 15.95 18.07 -0.79
CA VAL A 90 15.98 17.82 -2.24
C VAL A 90 17.41 17.91 -2.81
N GLY A 91 18.35 18.43 -2.03
CA GLY A 91 19.75 18.63 -2.41
C GLY A 91 20.53 17.34 -2.65
N LYS A 92 21.76 17.48 -3.17
CA LYS A 92 22.64 16.37 -3.57
C LYS A 92 23.01 15.45 -2.40
N ALA A 93 23.23 15.98 -1.21
CA ALA A 93 23.54 15.21 -0.02
C ALA A 93 22.36 14.36 0.46
N TRP A 94 21.14 14.76 0.15
CA TRP A 94 19.90 14.09 0.56
C TRP A 94 19.31 13.29 -0.60
N PHE A 95 18.14 13.66 -1.10
CA PHE A 95 17.47 12.89 -2.17
C PHE A 95 18.13 13.04 -3.54
N ASN A 96 18.89 14.11 -3.75
CA ASN A 96 19.48 14.45 -5.05
C ASN A 96 18.41 14.46 -6.16
N LEU A 97 17.35 15.23 -5.93
CA LEU A 97 16.13 15.26 -6.73
C LEU A 97 16.41 15.43 -8.23
N LYS A 98 17.45 16.20 -8.58
CA LYS A 98 17.84 16.44 -9.98
C LYS A 98 18.20 15.14 -10.72
N ALA A 99 18.79 14.17 -10.02
CA ALA A 99 19.17 12.87 -10.60
C ALA A 99 18.16 11.76 -10.30
N PHE A 100 17.43 11.87 -9.19
CA PHE A 100 16.52 10.85 -8.69
C PHE A 100 15.19 11.48 -8.25
N PRO A 101 14.28 11.80 -9.18
CA PRO A 101 13.04 12.51 -8.84
C PRO A 101 12.01 11.63 -8.11
N THR A 102 12.17 10.30 -8.15
CA THR A 102 11.18 9.34 -7.65
C THR A 102 11.83 8.32 -6.74
N ALA A 103 11.17 8.01 -5.63
CA ALA A 103 11.40 6.79 -4.88
C ALA A 103 10.31 5.76 -5.23
N SER A 104 10.66 4.46 -5.27
CA SER A 104 9.72 3.41 -5.65
C SER A 104 9.81 2.21 -4.73
N PHE A 105 8.65 1.60 -4.47
CA PHE A 105 8.53 0.30 -3.82
C PHE A 105 7.80 -0.66 -4.73
N VAL A 106 8.29 -1.90 -4.82
CA VAL A 106 7.63 -3.00 -5.56
C VAL A 106 7.59 -4.21 -4.66
N SER A 107 6.40 -4.71 -4.37
CA SER A 107 6.24 -5.91 -3.56
C SER A 107 6.72 -7.16 -4.28
N SER A 108 7.30 -8.09 -3.53
CA SER A 108 7.63 -9.45 -3.97
C SER A 108 6.71 -10.50 -3.37
N ALA A 109 6.16 -10.24 -2.18
CA ALA A 109 5.24 -11.13 -1.49
C ALA A 109 4.36 -10.37 -0.49
N VAL A 110 3.17 -10.92 -0.24
CA VAL A 110 2.30 -10.52 0.87
C VAL A 110 1.92 -11.78 1.65
N LYS A 111 2.02 -11.70 2.99
CA LYS A 111 1.71 -12.80 3.90
C LYS A 111 0.63 -12.37 4.89
N ALA A 112 -0.32 -13.26 5.18
CA ALA A 112 -1.24 -13.09 6.28
C ALA A 112 -0.56 -13.51 7.60
N LEU A 113 -0.72 -12.70 8.64
CA LEU A 113 -0.20 -12.95 9.99
C LEU A 113 -1.31 -13.36 10.97
N GLY A 114 -2.54 -13.47 10.46
CA GLY A 114 -3.73 -13.79 11.25
C GLY A 114 -4.55 -12.56 11.63
N GLY A 115 -5.88 -12.73 11.62
CA GLY A 115 -6.83 -11.63 11.78
C GLY A 115 -6.73 -10.63 10.63
N ASP A 116 -6.68 -9.35 10.98
CA ASP A 116 -6.55 -8.22 10.06
C ASP A 116 -5.07 -7.83 9.76
N ARG A 117 -4.11 -8.61 10.26
CA ARG A 117 -2.67 -8.33 10.18
C ARG A 117 -2.01 -9.04 9.02
N TYR A 118 -1.18 -8.32 8.31
CA TYR A 118 -0.43 -8.77 7.14
C TYR A 118 0.99 -8.22 7.17
N GLU A 119 1.83 -8.75 6.28
CA GLU A 119 3.18 -8.30 6.03
C GLU A 119 3.40 -8.23 4.52
N VAL A 120 3.91 -7.11 4.03
CA VAL A 120 4.38 -6.97 2.65
C VAL A 120 5.91 -6.96 2.64
N VAL A 121 6.49 -7.78 1.78
CA VAL A 121 7.92 -7.82 1.50
C VAL A 121 8.14 -7.27 0.09
N GLY A 122 9.15 -6.47 -0.11
CA GLY A 122 9.44 -5.91 -1.41
C GLY A 122 10.75 -5.14 -1.47
N LYS A 123 11.02 -4.58 -2.63
CA LYS A 123 12.22 -3.80 -2.90
C LYS A 123 11.87 -2.31 -2.90
N LEU A 124 12.51 -1.57 -2.00
CA LEU A 124 12.47 -0.11 -1.93
C LEU A 124 13.71 0.46 -2.62
N THR A 125 13.50 1.38 -3.55
CA THR A 125 14.57 2.08 -4.26
C THR A 125 14.48 3.57 -4.00
N ILE A 126 15.53 4.17 -3.44
CA ILE A 126 15.67 5.61 -3.21
C ILE A 126 17.08 6.03 -3.63
N LYS A 127 17.21 7.17 -4.30
CA LYS A 127 18.51 7.72 -4.72
C LYS A 127 19.39 6.69 -5.46
N GLY A 128 18.76 5.85 -6.32
CA GLY A 128 19.41 4.80 -7.09
C GLY A 128 19.87 3.58 -6.29
N LYS A 129 19.66 3.54 -4.97
CA LYS A 129 19.97 2.41 -4.10
C LYS A 129 18.73 1.61 -3.78
N SER A 130 18.82 0.28 -3.83
CA SER A 130 17.70 -0.62 -3.56
C SER A 130 17.98 -1.50 -2.34
N GLN A 131 16.99 -1.62 -1.46
CA GLN A 131 17.03 -2.47 -0.27
C GLN A 131 15.75 -3.30 -0.20
N ASP A 132 15.85 -4.49 0.37
CA ASP A 132 14.69 -5.28 0.70
C ASP A 132 14.06 -4.75 1.99
N VAL A 133 12.76 -4.55 1.96
CA VAL A 133 11.98 -4.00 3.07
C VAL A 133 10.82 -4.92 3.38
N THR A 134 10.59 -5.09 4.67
CA THR A 134 9.43 -5.79 5.22
C THR A 134 8.60 -4.79 6.02
N ALA A 135 7.34 -4.63 5.65
CA ALA A 135 6.42 -3.71 6.30
C ALA A 135 5.18 -4.46 6.81
N PRO A 136 4.98 -4.54 8.13
CA PRO A 136 3.71 -4.97 8.69
C PRO A 136 2.62 -3.95 8.40
N PHE A 137 1.40 -4.44 8.15
CA PHE A 137 0.22 -3.59 7.96
C PHE A 137 -1.05 -4.28 8.45
N THR A 138 -2.07 -3.48 8.72
CA THR A 138 -3.43 -3.94 8.96
C THR A 138 -4.29 -3.64 7.72
N PHE A 139 -5.22 -4.55 7.45
CA PHE A 139 -6.27 -4.36 6.45
C PHE A 139 -7.62 -4.41 7.12
N ARG A 140 -8.48 -3.44 6.82
CA ARG A 140 -9.88 -3.44 7.23
C ARG A 140 -10.75 -2.88 6.11
N GLN A 141 -12.02 -3.23 6.14
CA GLN A 141 -13.00 -2.68 5.21
C GLN A 141 -13.79 -1.57 5.90
N GLU A 142 -13.82 -0.39 5.31
CA GLU A 142 -14.57 0.76 5.78
C GLU A 142 -15.40 1.36 4.64
N ALA A 143 -16.70 1.49 4.83
CA ALA A 143 -17.63 2.03 3.83
C ALA A 143 -17.43 1.45 2.40
N GLY A 144 -17.16 0.15 2.32
CA GLY A 144 -16.96 -0.55 1.06
C GLY A 144 -15.55 -0.45 0.46
N ASN A 145 -14.66 0.33 1.06
CA ASN A 145 -13.26 0.43 0.65
C ASN A 145 -12.36 -0.46 1.50
N GLY A 146 -11.25 -0.90 0.95
CA GLY A 146 -10.13 -1.45 1.69
C GLY A 146 -9.24 -0.33 2.22
N VAL A 147 -8.92 -0.37 3.51
CA VAL A 147 -8.02 0.55 4.19
C VAL A 147 -6.80 -0.23 4.67
N PHE A 148 -5.63 0.22 4.28
CA PHE A 148 -4.34 -0.39 4.56
C PHE A 148 -3.50 0.58 5.38
N ASP A 149 -3.20 0.25 6.63
CA ASP A 149 -2.36 1.05 7.52
C ASP A 149 -1.14 0.27 7.93
N GLY A 150 0.04 0.82 7.68
CA GLY A 150 1.28 0.14 8.00
C GLY A 150 2.48 1.06 8.09
N GLY A 151 3.64 0.45 8.30
CA GLY A 151 4.88 1.21 8.36
C GLY A 151 6.09 0.32 8.62
N PHE A 152 7.27 0.93 8.49
CA PHE A 152 8.54 0.26 8.70
C PHE A 152 9.60 1.29 9.11
N VAL A 153 10.73 0.81 9.61
CA VAL A 153 11.89 1.65 9.91
C VAL A 153 12.85 1.60 8.73
N LEU A 154 13.17 2.78 8.20
CA LEU A 154 14.15 2.97 7.14
C LEU A 154 15.46 3.47 7.78
N LYS A 155 16.59 2.90 7.38
CA LYS A 155 17.91 3.45 7.70
C LYS A 155 18.37 4.34 6.55
N ARG A 156 18.35 5.67 6.77
CA ARG A 156 18.60 6.66 5.71
C ARG A 156 19.96 6.52 5.03
N LEU A 157 20.99 6.16 5.80
CA LEU A 157 22.35 6.02 5.27
C LEU A 157 22.52 4.82 4.33
N ASP A 158 21.68 3.78 4.43
CA ASP A 158 21.68 2.65 3.50
C ASP A 158 21.29 3.09 2.07
N PHE A 159 20.59 4.22 1.97
CA PHE A 159 20.22 4.86 0.70
C PHE A 159 21.08 6.09 0.37
N ALA A 160 22.15 6.35 1.13
CA ALA A 160 22.96 7.57 1.05
C ALA A 160 22.13 8.87 1.16
N ILE A 161 21.10 8.86 1.98
CA ILE A 161 20.28 10.03 2.30
C ILE A 161 20.93 10.75 3.49
N GLY A 162 21.33 12.02 3.29
CA GLY A 162 22.07 12.79 4.27
C GLY A 162 23.51 12.27 4.42
N ASP A 163 24.25 12.24 3.33
CA ASP A 163 25.67 11.92 3.30
C ASP A 163 26.57 13.16 3.58
N GLY A 164 27.87 12.94 3.66
CA GLY A 164 28.85 13.99 3.94
C GLY A 164 28.66 14.62 5.32
N ALA A 165 28.45 15.92 5.39
CA ALA A 165 28.25 16.67 6.64
C ALA A 165 27.01 16.18 7.43
N TRP A 166 26.04 15.55 6.77
CA TRP A 166 24.82 15.04 7.39
C TRP A 166 24.91 13.57 7.83
N SER A 167 26.06 12.93 7.66
CA SER A 167 26.24 11.50 8.02
C SER A 167 26.31 11.26 9.53
N ASP A 168 26.55 12.32 10.33
CA ASP A 168 26.54 12.22 11.79
C ASP A 168 25.14 11.87 12.31
N VAL A 169 25.05 10.69 12.91
CA VAL A 169 23.78 10.16 13.46
C VAL A 169 23.37 10.82 14.76
N GLY A 170 24.26 11.55 15.42
CA GLY A 170 23.96 12.39 16.57
C GLY A 170 23.19 13.65 16.15
N THR A 171 23.51 14.21 14.98
CA THR A 171 22.81 15.36 14.42
C THR A 171 21.49 14.94 13.77
N VAL A 172 21.50 13.94 12.88
CA VAL A 172 20.27 13.38 12.28
C VAL A 172 20.29 11.88 12.43
N ALA A 173 19.32 11.33 13.15
CA ALA A 173 19.24 9.90 13.39
C ALA A 173 19.24 9.09 12.09
N ASN A 174 19.89 7.91 12.10
CA ASN A 174 19.89 7.03 10.95
C ASN A 174 18.51 6.41 10.68
N GLU A 175 17.75 6.13 11.74
CA GLU A 175 16.43 5.51 11.66
C GLU A 175 15.35 6.56 11.38
N VAL A 176 14.54 6.29 10.38
CA VAL A 176 13.37 7.07 9.98
C VAL A 176 12.16 6.15 10.01
N ASN A 177 11.16 6.49 10.82
CA ASN A 177 9.90 5.77 10.84
C ASN A 177 9.04 6.21 9.66
N VAL A 178 8.78 5.31 8.73
CA VAL A 178 7.89 5.56 7.60
C VAL A 178 6.53 4.91 7.88
N ARG A 179 5.45 5.64 7.61
CA ARG A 179 4.07 5.16 7.72
C ARG A 179 3.35 5.40 6.39
N PHE A 180 2.47 4.47 6.05
CA PHE A 180 1.58 4.61 4.91
C PHE A 180 0.14 4.34 5.34
N HIS A 181 -0.75 5.09 4.74
CA HIS A 181 -2.19 4.90 4.77
C HIS A 181 -2.67 4.86 3.33
N VAL A 182 -3.24 3.74 2.89
CA VAL A 182 -3.72 3.58 1.52
C VAL A 182 -5.19 3.19 1.56
N VAL A 183 -6.00 3.87 0.76
CA VAL A 183 -7.42 3.55 0.60
C VAL A 183 -7.66 3.11 -0.84
N ALA A 184 -8.31 1.96 -1.01
CA ALA A 184 -8.65 1.46 -2.33
C ALA A 184 -10.09 0.96 -2.41
N ALA A 185 -10.78 1.33 -3.49
CA ALA A 185 -12.08 0.75 -3.79
C ALA A 185 -11.92 -0.65 -4.42
N PRO A 186 -12.97 -1.48 -4.34
CA PRO A 186 -13.01 -2.75 -5.04
C PRO A 186 -12.83 -2.57 -6.55
N ALA A 187 -12.31 -3.61 -7.20
CA ALA A 187 -12.34 -3.68 -8.66
C ALA A 187 -13.78 -3.49 -9.14
N ALA A 188 -13.96 -2.70 -10.20
CA ALA A 188 -15.28 -2.57 -10.81
C ALA A 188 -15.78 -3.97 -11.21
N ALA A 189 -17.01 -4.32 -10.80
CA ALA A 189 -17.62 -5.56 -11.22
C ALA A 189 -17.61 -5.60 -12.75
N ALA A 190 -17.01 -6.65 -13.34
CA ALA A 190 -17.08 -6.84 -14.77
C ALA A 190 -18.57 -6.90 -15.16
N SER A 191 -19.06 -5.87 -15.84
CA SER A 191 -20.41 -5.86 -16.37
C SER A 191 -20.51 -6.99 -17.38
N SER A 192 -21.15 -8.10 -16.99
CA SER A 192 -21.50 -9.18 -17.91
C SER A 192 -22.55 -8.64 -18.88
N THR A 193 -22.09 -8.07 -19.97
CA THR A 193 -22.93 -7.76 -21.11
C THR A 193 -23.37 -9.09 -21.70
N LYS A 194 -24.54 -9.61 -21.25
CA LYS A 194 -25.22 -10.70 -21.90
C LYS A 194 -25.57 -10.23 -23.31
N ALA A 195 -24.78 -10.65 -24.29
CA ALA A 195 -25.16 -10.50 -25.69
C ALA A 195 -26.53 -11.15 -25.88
N LYS A 196 -27.55 -10.33 -26.13
CA LYS A 196 -28.87 -10.79 -26.62
C LYS A 196 -28.65 -11.26 -28.05
N THR A 197 -28.48 -12.55 -28.22
CA THR A 197 -28.62 -13.19 -29.55
C THR A 197 -30.05 -13.10 -29.95
N LYS A 198 -30.30 -12.50 -31.11
CA LYS A 198 -31.56 -12.34 -31.79
C LYS A 198 -31.80 -13.59 -32.64
#